data_db0ffece1b81f5c69da75fb59ad45fa7
#
_entry.id   db0ffece1b81f5c69da75fb59ad45fa7
#
_cell.length_a   1.000
_cell.length_b   1.000
_cell.length_c   1.000
_cell.angle_alpha   90.00
_cell.angle_beta   90.00
_cell.angle_gamma   90.00
#
_symmetry.space_group_name_H-M   'P 1'
#
loop_
_entity.id
_entity.type
_entity.pdbx_description
1 polymer ?
#
loop_
_entity_poly.entity_id
_entity_poly.type
_entity_poly.pdbx_seq_one_letter_code
_entity_poly.pdbx_strand_id
1 'polypeptide(L)'
;MRLKNKKAFVTAAGQGIGKAIAEKFFHFGSEVLAVDINNALLTQLKVSKSLCIDVRDAEAIIKAIKDFEPDILINCAGIVHSGTILISKEEEFDNAIDLNIKSMYRTIKAAIPFMQNKGGGSIVNIG
;
A
#
# COMPACT_ATOMS: atom_id res chain seq x y z
N MET A 1 22.04 -5.49 -7.33
CA MET A 1 20.97 -4.61 -6.87
C MET A 1 20.48 -5.03 -5.50
N ARG A 2 20.20 -4.07 -4.64
CA ARG A 2 19.93 -4.31 -3.21
C ARG A 2 18.63 -5.10 -2.97
N LEU A 3 17.62 -4.92 -3.82
CA LEU A 3 16.30 -5.53 -3.64
C LEU A 3 15.99 -6.60 -4.69
N LYS A 4 17.01 -7.10 -5.34
CA LYS A 4 16.85 -8.17 -6.33
C LYS A 4 16.15 -9.38 -5.72
N ASN A 5 15.17 -9.92 -6.44
CA ASN A 5 14.36 -11.07 -6.03
C ASN A 5 13.44 -10.80 -4.83
N LYS A 6 13.25 -9.52 -4.47
CA LYS A 6 12.28 -9.14 -3.43
C LYS A 6 11.01 -8.61 -4.10
N LYS A 7 9.87 -8.98 -3.52
CA LYS A 7 8.54 -8.57 -4.00
C LYS A 7 7.97 -7.53 -3.04
N ALA A 8 7.76 -6.31 -3.52
CA ALA A 8 7.27 -5.19 -2.71
C ALA A 8 5.86 -4.80 -3.14
N PHE A 9 4.96 -4.72 -2.17
CA PHE A 9 3.58 -4.26 -2.34
C PHE A 9 3.47 -2.87 -1.73
N VAL A 10 3.09 -1.88 -2.54
CA VAL A 10 3.05 -0.47 -2.11
C VAL A 10 1.65 0.09 -2.32
N THR A 11 1.00 0.56 -1.25
CA THR A 11 -0.30 1.22 -1.33
C THR A 11 -0.15 2.73 -1.54
N ALA A 12 -1.16 3.37 -2.12
CA ALA A 12 -1.16 4.79 -2.48
C ALA A 12 0.07 5.19 -3.29
N ALA A 13 0.42 4.34 -4.25
CA ALA A 13 1.65 4.46 -5.01
C ALA A 13 1.55 5.39 -6.22
N GLY A 14 0.39 5.98 -6.49
CA GLY A 14 0.18 6.81 -7.68
C GLY A 14 0.85 8.18 -7.62
N GLN A 15 1.15 8.70 -6.44
CA GLN A 15 1.78 10.00 -6.26
C GLN A 15 2.48 10.11 -4.92
N GLY A 16 3.21 11.20 -4.71
CA GLY A 16 3.85 11.54 -3.44
C GLY A 16 4.83 10.50 -2.94
N ILE A 17 4.79 10.22 -1.64
CA ILE A 17 5.72 9.31 -0.96
C ILE A 17 5.61 7.89 -1.54
N GLY A 18 4.39 7.41 -1.71
CA GLY A 18 4.16 6.06 -2.25
C GLY A 18 4.77 5.86 -3.64
N LYS A 19 4.59 6.85 -4.53
CA LYS A 19 5.19 6.82 -5.85
C LYS A 19 6.72 6.78 -5.78
N ALA A 20 7.30 7.66 -4.96
CA ALA A 20 8.75 7.72 -4.82
C ALA A 20 9.33 6.40 -4.32
N ILE A 21 8.67 5.78 -3.34
CA ILE A 21 9.10 4.48 -2.81
C ILE A 21 8.96 3.38 -3.88
N ALA A 22 7.81 3.30 -4.53
CA ALA A 22 7.56 2.26 -5.53
C ALA A 22 8.58 2.30 -6.67
N GLU A 23 8.83 3.48 -7.22
CA GLU A 23 9.80 3.65 -8.32
C GLU A 23 11.23 3.40 -7.86
N LYS A 24 11.58 3.80 -6.63
CA LYS A 24 12.90 3.57 -6.07
C LYS A 24 13.16 2.07 -5.86
N PHE A 25 12.18 1.36 -5.33
CA PHE A 25 12.29 -0.09 -5.12
C PHE A 25 12.44 -0.81 -6.46
N PHE A 26 11.67 -0.40 -7.46
CA PHE A 26 11.80 -0.95 -8.81
C PHE A 26 13.21 -0.70 -9.37
N HIS A 27 13.74 0.50 -9.18
CA HIS A 27 15.07 0.85 -9.61
C HIS A 27 16.14 -0.04 -8.96
N PHE A 28 15.95 -0.44 -7.70
CA PHE A 28 16.87 -1.32 -6.98
C PHE A 28 16.60 -2.82 -7.19
N GLY A 29 15.78 -3.16 -8.18
CA GLY A 29 15.62 -4.55 -8.61
C GLY A 29 14.44 -5.30 -8.02
N SER A 30 13.61 -4.66 -7.20
CA SER A 30 12.41 -5.30 -6.66
C SER A 30 11.35 -5.50 -7.73
N GLU A 31 10.62 -6.60 -7.66
CA GLU A 31 9.34 -6.72 -8.34
C GLU A 31 8.31 -5.95 -7.52
N VAL A 32 7.75 -4.88 -8.10
CA VAL A 32 6.85 -3.98 -7.37
C VAL A 32 5.43 -4.12 -7.90
N LEU A 33 4.48 -4.34 -6.98
CA LEU A 33 3.05 -4.18 -7.24
C LEU A 33 2.59 -2.88 -6.59
N ALA A 34 2.27 -1.90 -7.41
CA ALA A 34 1.80 -0.60 -6.97
C ALA A 34 0.27 -0.55 -7.01
N VAL A 35 -0.34 -0.08 -5.93
CA VAL A 35 -1.79 0.02 -5.80
C VAL A 35 -2.19 1.46 -5.52
N ASP A 36 -3.22 1.93 -6.22
CA ASP A 36 -3.80 3.25 -6.00
C ASP A 36 -5.25 3.23 -6.47
N ILE A 37 -6.06 4.13 -5.92
CA ILE A 37 -7.44 4.29 -6.35
C ILE A 37 -7.54 5.05 -7.67
N ASN A 38 -6.51 5.82 -8.03
CA ASN A 38 -6.47 6.63 -9.25
C ASN A 38 -5.69 5.92 -10.35
N ASN A 39 -6.41 5.28 -11.26
CA ASN A 39 -5.81 4.52 -12.36
C ASN A 39 -4.96 5.39 -13.29
N ALA A 40 -5.34 6.65 -13.51
CA ALA A 40 -4.59 7.55 -14.37
C ALA A 40 -3.17 7.79 -13.86
N LEU A 41 -2.99 7.87 -12.53
CA LEU A 41 -1.68 8.02 -11.92
C LEU A 41 -0.85 6.75 -12.08
N LEU A 42 -1.48 5.58 -11.99
CA LEU A 42 -0.79 4.30 -12.10
C LEU A 42 -0.18 4.07 -13.48
N THR A 43 -0.80 4.56 -14.53
CA THR A 43 -0.31 4.37 -15.91
C THR A 43 1.04 5.04 -16.18
N GLN A 44 1.44 5.97 -15.34
CA GLN A 44 2.70 6.72 -15.49
C GLN A 44 3.83 6.17 -14.61
N LEU A 45 3.56 5.15 -13.80
CA LEU A 45 4.56 4.60 -12.89
C LEU A 45 5.57 3.70 -13.59
N LYS A 46 6.81 3.79 -13.13
CA LYS A 46 7.88 2.88 -13.53
C LYS A 46 8.01 1.76 -12.53
N VAL A 47 7.14 0.77 -12.66
CA VAL A 47 7.06 -0.39 -11.77
C VAL A 47 6.71 -1.65 -12.57
N SER A 48 6.82 -2.81 -11.93
CA SER A 48 6.55 -4.11 -12.58
C SER A 48 5.08 -4.30 -12.90
N LYS A 49 4.22 -3.93 -11.95
CA LYS A 49 2.77 -4.13 -12.02
C LYS A 49 2.04 -3.03 -11.28
N SER A 50 0.83 -2.71 -11.72
CA SER A 50 -0.06 -1.81 -10.97
C SER A 50 -1.48 -2.32 -11.01
N LEU A 51 -2.24 -2.05 -9.94
CA LEU A 51 -3.66 -2.39 -9.84
C LEU A 51 -4.42 -1.21 -9.25
N CYS A 52 -5.55 -0.89 -9.87
CA CYS A 52 -6.47 0.14 -9.38
C CYS A 52 -7.36 -0.49 -8.31
N ILE A 53 -7.04 -0.25 -7.03
CA ILE A 53 -7.76 -0.80 -5.89
C ILE A 53 -7.92 0.27 -4.83
N ASP A 54 -9.12 0.36 -4.25
CA ASP A 54 -9.38 1.13 -3.05
C ASP A 54 -8.98 0.27 -1.83
N VAL A 55 -8.06 0.74 -1.01
CA VAL A 55 -7.60 -0.01 0.18
C VAL A 55 -8.70 -0.22 1.21
N ARG A 56 -9.84 0.48 1.09
CA ARG A 56 -11.01 0.26 1.93
C ARG A 56 -11.83 -0.95 1.46
N ASP A 57 -11.60 -1.41 0.24
CA ASP A 57 -12.19 -2.63 -0.28
C ASP A 57 -11.39 -3.83 0.23
N ALA A 58 -11.83 -4.38 1.35
CA ALA A 58 -11.12 -5.46 2.05
C ALA A 58 -10.90 -6.69 1.19
N GLU A 59 -11.91 -7.11 0.43
CA GLU A 59 -11.79 -8.30 -0.44
C GLU A 59 -10.75 -8.10 -1.53
N ALA A 60 -10.79 -6.95 -2.21
CA ALA A 60 -9.88 -6.66 -3.32
C ALA A 60 -8.43 -6.57 -2.84
N ILE A 61 -8.18 -5.86 -1.73
CA ILE A 61 -6.83 -5.66 -1.23
C ILE A 61 -6.24 -6.96 -0.67
N ILE A 62 -7.02 -7.74 0.04
CA ILE A 62 -6.59 -9.02 0.58
C ILE A 62 -6.26 -10.00 -0.55
N LYS A 63 -7.12 -10.06 -1.56
CA LYS A 63 -6.86 -10.92 -2.73
C LYS A 63 -5.58 -10.52 -3.45
N ALA A 64 -5.36 -9.23 -3.66
CA ALA A 64 -4.15 -8.74 -4.34
C ALA A 64 -2.89 -9.14 -3.57
N ILE A 65 -2.90 -9.03 -2.24
CA ILE A 65 -1.76 -9.42 -1.41
C ILE A 65 -1.54 -10.94 -1.46
N LYS A 66 -2.61 -11.72 -1.36
CA LYS A 66 -2.51 -13.19 -1.43
C LYS A 66 -1.97 -13.66 -2.77
N ASP A 67 -2.40 -13.05 -3.86
CA ASP A 67 -1.93 -13.41 -5.19
C ASP A 67 -0.47 -13.00 -5.41
N PHE A 68 -0.04 -11.88 -4.84
CA PHE A 68 1.31 -11.37 -5.02
C PHE A 68 2.34 -12.00 -4.08
N GLU A 69 1.96 -12.36 -2.88
CA GLU A 69 2.85 -12.92 -1.85
C GLU A 69 4.07 -12.04 -1.57
N PRO A 70 3.89 -10.82 -1.05
CA PRO A 70 4.99 -9.88 -0.89
C PRO A 70 6.01 -10.29 0.17
N ASP A 71 7.27 -9.92 -0.07
CA ASP A 71 8.34 -9.93 0.93
C ASP A 71 8.38 -8.63 1.71
N ILE A 72 7.94 -7.55 1.07
CA ILE A 72 7.97 -6.18 1.61
C ILE A 72 6.59 -5.58 1.44
N LEU A 73 6.04 -5.01 2.51
CA LEU A 73 4.76 -4.31 2.49
C LEU A 73 4.98 -2.86 2.92
N ILE A 74 4.61 -1.91 2.06
CA ILE A 74 4.70 -0.48 2.34
C ILE A 74 3.29 0.09 2.35
N ASN A 75 2.82 0.48 3.53
CA ASN A 75 1.52 1.10 3.71
C ASN A 75 1.66 2.62 3.68
N CYS A 76 1.29 3.23 2.56
CA CYS A 76 1.32 4.68 2.36
C CYS A 76 -0.08 5.29 2.28
N ALA A 77 -1.14 4.48 2.23
CA ALA A 77 -2.50 4.98 2.10
C ALA A 77 -2.90 5.79 3.32
N GLY A 78 -3.44 6.97 3.08
CA GLY A 78 -3.90 7.84 4.15
C GLY A 78 -4.56 9.10 3.61
N ILE A 79 -5.32 9.75 4.47
CA ILE A 79 -6.01 11.00 4.18
C ILE A 79 -5.98 11.89 5.42
N VAL A 80 -5.92 13.21 5.20
CA VAL A 80 -6.01 14.20 6.26
C VAL A 80 -7.17 15.15 5.92
N HIS A 81 -8.10 15.29 6.86
CA HIS A 81 -9.18 16.27 6.75
C HIS A 81 -8.76 17.57 7.43
N SER A 82 -9.05 18.70 6.76
CA SER A 82 -8.73 20.01 7.29
C SER A 82 -9.79 20.46 8.30
N GLY A 83 -9.35 21.24 9.30
CA GLY A 83 -10.23 21.84 10.28
C GLY A 83 -9.97 21.36 11.70
N THR A 84 -10.75 21.91 12.65
CA THR A 84 -10.67 21.52 14.05
C THR A 84 -11.65 20.39 14.36
N ILE A 85 -11.49 19.77 15.52
CA ILE A 85 -12.40 18.72 15.97
C ILE A 85 -13.85 19.24 16.09
N LEU A 86 -14.02 20.54 16.36
CA LEU A 86 -15.35 21.12 16.55
C LEU A 86 -16.17 21.22 15.26
N ILE A 87 -15.50 21.33 14.12
CA ILE A 87 -16.16 21.45 12.81
C ILE A 87 -16.07 20.16 11.99
N SER A 88 -15.34 19.18 12.47
CA SER A 88 -15.24 17.86 11.80
C SER A 88 -16.55 17.10 11.90
N LYS A 89 -16.80 16.25 10.90
CA LYS A 89 -17.96 15.36 10.90
C LYS A 89 -17.53 13.96 11.33
N GLU A 90 -18.40 13.26 12.04
CA GLU A 90 -18.13 11.89 12.46
C GLU A 90 -17.83 10.97 11.26
N GLU A 91 -18.51 11.21 10.14
CA GLU A 91 -18.26 10.49 8.88
C GLU A 91 -16.83 10.68 8.39
N GLU A 92 -16.28 11.89 8.49
CA GLU A 92 -14.89 12.16 8.13
C GLU A 92 -13.92 11.43 9.05
N PHE A 93 -14.22 11.39 10.35
CA PHE A 93 -13.45 10.65 11.33
C PHE A 93 -13.46 9.14 11.02
N ASP A 94 -14.65 8.58 10.77
CA ASP A 94 -14.81 7.16 10.43
C ASP A 94 -14.03 6.80 9.17
N ASN A 95 -14.10 7.65 8.14
CA ASN A 95 -13.36 7.45 6.90
C ASN A 95 -11.84 7.52 7.11
N ALA A 96 -11.39 8.45 7.96
CA ALA A 96 -9.96 8.57 8.30
C ALA A 96 -9.45 7.32 9.03
N ILE A 97 -10.23 6.80 9.97
CA ILE A 97 -9.87 5.56 10.68
C ILE A 97 -9.83 4.37 9.71
N ASP A 98 -10.82 4.25 8.84
CA ASP A 98 -10.87 3.16 7.87
C ASP A 98 -9.70 3.21 6.89
N LEU A 99 -9.39 4.39 6.36
CA LEU A 99 -8.32 4.56 5.38
C LEU A 99 -6.92 4.56 6.02
N ASN A 100 -6.74 5.26 7.14
CA ASN A 100 -5.41 5.42 7.73
C ASN A 100 -4.99 4.27 8.63
N ILE A 101 -5.95 3.57 9.26
CA ILE A 101 -5.66 2.57 10.27
C ILE A 101 -6.12 1.18 9.85
N LYS A 102 -7.41 1.01 9.53
CA LYS A 102 -7.94 -0.30 9.17
C LYS A 102 -7.31 -0.87 7.89
N SER A 103 -6.94 -0.01 6.95
CA SER A 103 -6.26 -0.46 5.73
C SER A 103 -4.93 -1.14 6.05
N MET A 104 -4.16 -0.59 6.99
CA MET A 104 -2.91 -1.21 7.44
C MET A 104 -3.17 -2.55 8.14
N TYR A 105 -4.19 -2.61 8.98
CA TYR A 105 -4.57 -3.86 9.63
C TYR A 105 -4.86 -4.95 8.61
N ARG A 106 -5.64 -4.64 7.58
CA ARG A 106 -6.00 -5.60 6.53
C ARG A 106 -4.80 -6.08 5.73
N THR A 107 -3.95 -5.16 5.30
CA THR A 107 -2.77 -5.51 4.50
C THR A 107 -1.76 -6.31 5.30
N ILE A 108 -1.49 -5.92 6.53
CA ILE A 108 -0.55 -6.60 7.42
C ILE A 108 -1.03 -8.02 7.71
N LYS A 109 -2.31 -8.16 8.08
CA LYS A 109 -2.90 -9.47 8.38
C LYS A 109 -2.84 -10.41 7.18
N ALA A 110 -3.03 -9.89 5.98
CA ALA A 110 -2.96 -10.69 4.76
C ALA A 110 -1.53 -11.08 4.38
N ALA A 111 -0.55 -10.20 4.63
CA ALA A 111 0.84 -10.39 4.19
C ALA A 111 1.65 -11.30 5.11
N ILE A 112 1.42 -11.24 6.43
CA ILE A 112 2.23 -11.96 7.42
C ILE A 112 2.37 -13.47 7.15
N PRO A 113 1.30 -14.22 6.82
CA PRO A 113 1.45 -15.66 6.57
C PRO A 113 2.45 -16.00 5.46
N PHE A 114 2.47 -15.20 4.38
CA PHE A 114 3.42 -15.41 3.28
C PHE A 114 4.84 -15.07 3.70
N MET A 115 5.02 -13.99 4.47
CA MET A 115 6.32 -13.61 5.00
C MET A 115 6.88 -14.68 5.94
N GLN A 116 6.03 -15.22 6.81
CA GLN A 116 6.43 -16.31 7.71
C GLN A 116 6.88 -17.54 6.93
N ASN A 117 6.14 -17.93 5.90
CA ASN A 117 6.48 -19.10 5.08
C ASN A 117 7.79 -18.92 4.32
N LYS A 118 8.17 -17.69 4.00
CA LYS A 118 9.43 -17.38 3.32
C LYS A 118 10.61 -17.17 4.29
N GLY A 119 10.37 -17.25 5.59
CA GLY A 119 11.40 -17.07 6.61
C GLY A 119 11.58 -15.63 7.08
N GLY A 120 10.71 -14.71 6.66
CA GLY A 120 10.75 -13.32 7.12
C GLY A 120 10.22 -12.35 6.07
N GLY A 121 10.14 -11.10 6.45
CA GLY A 121 9.68 -10.01 5.59
C GLY A 121 9.85 -8.67 6.28
N SER A 122 9.48 -7.59 5.59
CA SER A 122 9.56 -6.24 6.13
C SER A 122 8.25 -5.50 5.91
N ILE A 123 7.79 -4.80 6.94
CA ILE A 123 6.58 -3.97 6.86
C ILE A 123 6.95 -2.55 7.27
N VAL A 124 6.61 -1.58 6.43
CA VAL A 124 6.83 -0.16 6.72
C VAL A 124 5.49 0.56 6.65
N ASN A 125 5.11 1.21 7.71
CA ASN A 125 3.90 2.04 7.77
C ASN A 125 4.31 3.51 7.78
N ILE A 126 3.76 4.28 6.85
CA ILE A 126 4.01 5.71 6.77
C ILE A 126 2.91 6.41 7.56
N GLY A 127 3.31 7.12 8.60
CA GLY A 127 2.42 7.88 9.46
C GLY A 127 2.20 9.31 9.03
#